data_7e4e8f51b5a1c2bab9840925e079a47d
#
_entry.id   7e4e8f51b5a1c2bab9840925e079a47d
#
_cell.length_a   1.000
_cell.length_b   1.000
_cell.length_c   1.000
_cell.angle_alpha   90.00
_cell.angle_beta   90.00
_cell.angle_gamma   90.00
#
_symmetry.space_group_name_H-M   'P 1'
#
loop_
_entity.id
_entity.type
_entity.pdbx_description
1 polymer ?
#
loop_
_entity_poly.entity_id
_entity_poly.type
_entity_poly.pdbx_seq_one_letter_code
_entity_poly.pdbx_strand_id
1 'polypeptide(L)'
;DISDFSIEGMSIGDSLLDYMTEDQIVEEIELSLSFDDYYYLREPNKYAEIYFYKNLKKYEGVSFFVKNNSTNQYVSNKNEKYIIVSIRGMIDYTEDFDGCKQERNEIVEVLSRMFPNAQKTEDIFQYGGDPSGESIIDAVYFELDSGGEIEVSCNDYEETYRIKRNWSDVLNVAIDTEEIVSWLRDW
;
A
#
# COMPACT_ATOMS: atom_id res chain seq x y z
N ASP A 1 8.73 -14.74 7.69
CA ASP A 1 8.08 -13.65 8.44
C ASP A 1 7.81 -12.49 7.49
N ILE A 2 6.72 -11.75 7.72
CA ILE A 2 6.35 -10.57 6.90
C ILE A 2 7.44 -9.47 6.94
N SER A 3 8.19 -9.38 8.02
CA SER A 3 9.31 -8.45 8.20
C SER A 3 10.55 -8.82 7.38
N ASP A 4 10.63 -10.04 6.85
CA ASP A 4 11.72 -10.46 5.96
C ASP A 4 11.53 -9.96 4.53
N PHE A 5 10.32 -9.43 4.22
CA PHE A 5 10.00 -8.87 2.92
C PHE A 5 10.21 -7.35 2.93
N SER A 6 10.80 -6.83 1.86
CA SER A 6 11.06 -5.39 1.71
C SER A 6 10.67 -4.88 0.33
N ILE A 7 10.16 -3.66 0.28
CA ILE A 7 9.95 -2.88 -0.93
C ILE A 7 10.97 -1.75 -0.92
N GLU A 8 11.84 -1.70 -1.91
CA GLU A 8 12.94 -0.70 -2.02
C GLU A 8 13.88 -0.65 -0.79
N GLY A 9 13.97 -1.76 -0.04
CA GLY A 9 14.76 -1.85 1.17
C GLY A 9 14.07 -1.34 2.44
N MET A 10 12.80 -1.00 2.35
CA MET A 10 11.94 -0.59 3.46
C MET A 10 11.04 -1.75 3.87
N SER A 11 10.88 -1.99 5.17
CA SER A 11 10.16 -3.15 5.71
C SER A 11 9.13 -2.76 6.77
N ILE A 12 8.17 -3.65 6.97
CA ILE A 12 7.24 -3.57 8.10
C ILE A 12 8.04 -3.56 9.40
N GLY A 13 7.69 -2.66 10.32
CA GLY A 13 8.35 -2.47 11.61
C GLY A 13 9.48 -1.45 11.61
N ASP A 14 9.96 -1.02 10.44
CA ASP A 14 10.92 0.08 10.36
C ASP A 14 10.30 1.41 10.80
N SER A 15 11.13 2.32 11.28
CA SER A 15 10.74 3.71 11.44
C SER A 15 10.91 4.46 10.12
N LEU A 16 9.87 5.14 9.65
CA LEU A 16 9.95 5.94 8.43
C LEU A 16 11.00 7.07 8.53
N LEU A 17 11.39 7.46 9.76
CA LEU A 17 12.49 8.40 10.00
C LEU A 17 13.86 7.88 9.55
N ASP A 18 14.01 6.62 9.20
CA ASP A 18 15.23 6.08 8.62
C ASP A 18 15.37 6.45 7.12
N TYR A 19 14.26 6.83 6.48
CA TYR A 19 14.16 7.10 5.05
C TYR A 19 13.76 8.54 4.71
N MET A 20 13.03 9.21 5.62
CA MET A 20 12.52 10.58 5.46
C MET A 20 12.81 11.42 6.69
N THR A 21 12.90 12.74 6.52
CA THR A 21 12.93 13.66 7.66
C THR A 21 11.55 13.80 8.29
N GLU A 22 11.47 14.17 9.57
CA GLU A 22 10.18 14.36 10.25
C GLU A 22 9.34 15.46 9.59
N ASP A 23 9.97 16.53 9.10
CA ASP A 23 9.26 17.60 8.38
C ASP A 23 8.60 17.08 7.08
N GLN A 24 9.30 16.21 6.34
CA GLN A 24 8.74 15.59 5.12
C GLN A 24 7.56 14.66 5.47
N ILE A 25 7.67 13.88 6.54
CA ILE A 25 6.59 13.00 6.99
C ILE A 25 5.35 13.82 7.38
N VAL A 26 5.53 14.91 8.13
CA VAL A 26 4.42 15.78 8.54
C VAL A 26 3.76 16.44 7.32
N GLU A 27 4.55 16.91 6.35
CA GLU A 27 4.02 17.50 5.10
C GLU A 27 3.18 16.49 4.32
N GLU A 28 3.62 15.24 4.19
CA GLU A 28 2.87 14.17 3.51
C GLU A 28 1.58 13.80 4.27
N ILE A 29 1.62 13.75 5.61
CA ILE A 29 0.43 13.52 6.43
C ILE A 29 -0.62 14.62 6.19
N GLU A 30 -0.20 15.90 6.20
CA GLU A 30 -1.10 17.01 5.95
C GLU A 30 -1.69 16.96 4.53
N LEU A 31 -0.87 16.57 3.54
CA LEU A 31 -1.30 16.40 2.16
C LEU A 31 -2.35 15.29 2.05
N SER A 32 -2.09 14.10 2.60
CA SER A 32 -3.01 12.96 2.56
C SER A 32 -4.35 13.29 3.23
N LEU A 33 -4.34 14.00 4.36
CA LEU A 33 -5.54 14.44 5.06
C LEU A 33 -6.35 15.49 4.28
N SER A 34 -5.74 16.16 3.29
CA SER A 34 -6.43 17.13 2.44
C SER A 34 -7.32 16.49 1.38
N PHE A 35 -7.11 15.21 1.06
CA PHE A 35 -7.93 14.46 0.12
C PHE A 35 -9.23 13.98 0.78
N ASP A 36 -10.37 14.30 0.18
CA ASP A 36 -11.69 13.91 0.71
C ASP A 36 -11.96 12.40 0.61
N ASP A 37 -11.22 11.70 -0.23
CA ASP A 37 -11.42 10.27 -0.51
C ASP A 37 -10.97 9.35 0.65
N TYR A 38 -10.12 9.84 1.57
CA TYR A 38 -9.56 9.05 2.67
C TYR A 38 -10.21 9.37 4.03
N TYR A 39 -11.54 9.23 4.10
CA TYR A 39 -12.29 9.55 5.33
C TYR A 39 -11.86 8.73 6.55
N TYR A 40 -11.37 7.50 6.35
CA TYR A 40 -10.87 6.62 7.41
C TYR A 40 -9.59 7.14 8.09
N LEU A 41 -8.85 8.06 7.46
CA LEU A 41 -7.68 8.69 8.08
C LEU A 41 -8.03 9.83 9.04
N ARG A 42 -9.27 10.31 9.02
CA ARG A 42 -9.67 11.50 9.80
C ARG A 42 -9.97 11.18 11.24
N GLU A 43 -10.69 10.05 11.49
CA GLU A 43 -11.09 9.66 12.85
C GLU A 43 -11.30 8.14 12.95
N PRO A 44 -10.76 7.47 13.99
CA PRO A 44 -9.73 7.98 14.89
C PRO A 44 -8.40 8.13 14.15
N ASN A 45 -7.65 9.18 14.42
CA ASN A 45 -6.36 9.48 13.81
C ASN A 45 -5.26 8.50 14.29
N LYS A 46 -5.46 7.20 14.04
CA LYS A 46 -4.62 6.10 14.54
C LYS A 46 -3.43 5.85 13.62
N TYR A 47 -3.66 5.94 12.31
CA TYR A 47 -2.65 5.76 11.29
C TYR A 47 -2.60 6.99 10.39
N ALA A 48 -1.47 7.18 9.72
CA ALA A 48 -1.31 8.16 8.66
C ALA A 48 -0.84 7.48 7.39
N GLU A 49 -1.30 7.95 6.24
CA GLU A 49 -0.83 7.51 4.94
C GLU A 49 0.21 8.50 4.41
N ILE A 50 1.31 7.99 3.89
CA ILE A 50 2.46 8.76 3.41
C ILE A 50 2.89 8.19 2.07
N TYR A 51 3.17 9.09 1.12
CA TYR A 51 3.69 8.72 -0.19
C TYR A 51 5.18 9.09 -0.33
N PHE A 52 5.93 8.25 -1.03
CA PHE A 52 7.36 8.40 -1.25
C PHE A 52 7.72 8.09 -2.71
N TYR A 53 8.39 9.02 -3.38
CA TYR A 53 8.69 8.94 -4.82
C TYR A 53 10.19 9.13 -5.14
N LYS A 54 11.06 9.26 -4.13
CA LYS A 54 12.45 9.67 -4.34
C LYS A 54 13.39 8.48 -4.31
N ASN A 55 14.31 8.42 -5.31
CA ASN A 55 15.40 7.46 -5.37
C ASN A 55 14.97 5.98 -5.36
N LEU A 56 13.78 5.68 -5.85
CA LEU A 56 13.29 4.33 -6.05
C LEU A 56 13.99 3.69 -7.25
N LYS A 57 14.17 2.36 -7.23
CA LYS A 57 14.90 1.61 -8.26
C LYS A 57 13.98 0.85 -9.20
N LYS A 58 12.93 0.28 -8.65
CA LYS A 58 11.98 -0.57 -9.37
C LYS A 58 10.58 0.06 -9.41
N TYR A 59 10.14 0.65 -8.31
CA TYR A 59 8.81 1.21 -8.17
C TYR A 59 8.82 2.70 -8.52
N GLU A 60 7.74 3.22 -9.10
CA GLU A 60 7.56 4.65 -9.36
C GLU A 60 7.07 5.40 -8.13
N GLY A 61 6.40 4.69 -7.22
CA GLY A 61 5.95 5.22 -5.96
C GLY A 61 5.85 4.13 -4.90
N VAL A 62 5.99 4.53 -3.66
CA VAL A 62 5.73 3.68 -2.48
C VAL A 62 4.83 4.45 -1.54
N SER A 63 3.77 3.80 -1.04
CA SER A 63 2.95 4.36 0.05
C SER A 63 3.06 3.52 1.30
N PHE A 64 2.81 4.15 2.44
CA PHE A 64 2.88 3.55 3.76
C PHE A 64 1.65 3.90 4.57
N PHE A 65 1.15 2.95 5.38
CA PHE A 65 0.50 3.32 6.61
C PHE A 65 1.52 3.25 7.75
N VAL A 66 1.58 4.32 8.52
CA VAL A 66 2.42 4.39 9.72
C VAL A 66 1.57 4.67 10.95
N LYS A 67 2.04 4.23 12.12
CA LYS A 67 1.42 4.60 13.40
C LYS A 67 1.53 6.11 13.57
N ASN A 68 0.38 6.79 13.60
CA ASN A 68 0.35 8.25 13.74
C ASN A 68 0.57 8.66 15.21
N ASN A 69 1.81 8.99 15.52
CA ASN A 69 2.22 9.41 16.86
C ASN A 69 2.00 10.92 17.11
N SER A 70 1.33 11.63 16.20
CA SER A 70 1.07 13.08 16.36
C SER A 70 0.27 13.42 17.63
N THR A 71 -0.47 12.44 18.16
CA THR A 71 -1.19 12.56 19.44
C THR A 71 -0.36 12.09 20.65
N ASN A 72 0.79 11.46 20.44
CA ASN A 72 1.60 10.86 21.49
C ASN A 72 2.88 11.66 21.72
N GLN A 73 2.73 12.84 22.34
CA GLN A 73 3.84 13.79 22.67
C GLN A 73 4.94 13.17 23.56
N TYR A 74 4.76 11.94 24.04
CA TYR A 74 5.69 11.27 24.96
C TYR A 74 6.64 10.28 24.28
N VAL A 75 6.47 9.98 22.98
CA VAL A 75 7.41 9.11 22.27
C VAL A 75 8.65 9.91 21.90
N SER A 76 9.68 9.79 22.72
CA SER A 76 10.98 10.46 22.48
C SER A 76 11.98 9.61 21.71
N ASN A 77 11.74 8.29 21.61
CA ASN A 77 12.60 7.38 20.89
C ASN A 77 12.28 7.39 19.39
N LYS A 78 13.26 7.75 18.56
CA LYS A 78 13.14 7.75 17.08
C LYS A 78 12.59 6.41 16.56
N ASN A 79 13.06 5.29 17.11
CA ASN A 79 12.71 3.95 16.66
C ASN A 79 11.27 3.52 17.03
N GLU A 80 10.53 4.37 17.73
CA GLU A 80 9.12 4.15 18.12
C GLU A 80 8.17 5.11 17.40
N LYS A 81 8.71 6.03 16.55
CA LYS A 81 7.93 7.00 15.78
C LYS A 81 7.71 6.51 14.34
N TYR A 82 6.53 6.76 13.83
CA TYR A 82 6.17 6.51 12.43
C TYR A 82 6.52 5.09 11.97
N ILE A 83 6.16 4.10 12.80
CA ILE A 83 6.42 2.69 12.51
C ILE A 83 5.56 2.26 11.33
N ILE A 84 6.21 1.69 10.29
CA ILE A 84 5.56 1.17 9.10
C ILE A 84 4.76 -0.06 9.47
N VAL A 85 3.46 -0.02 9.20
CA VAL A 85 2.50 -1.11 9.44
C VAL A 85 1.83 -1.60 8.16
N SER A 86 1.95 -0.84 7.09
CA SER A 86 1.63 -1.23 5.72
C SER A 86 2.62 -0.58 4.77
N ILE A 87 3.01 -1.29 3.71
CA ILE A 87 3.83 -0.78 2.63
C ILE A 87 3.29 -1.26 1.29
N ARG A 88 3.16 -0.36 0.32
CA ARG A 88 2.70 -0.64 -1.03
C ARG A 88 3.63 -0.03 -2.05
N GLY A 89 4.19 -0.85 -2.93
CA GLY A 89 4.93 -0.42 -4.11
C GLY A 89 4.01 -0.37 -5.34
N MET A 90 4.18 0.66 -6.17
CA MET A 90 3.37 0.90 -7.37
C MET A 90 4.28 1.00 -8.60
N ILE A 91 3.93 0.28 -9.67
CA ILE A 91 4.58 0.33 -10.99
C ILE A 91 3.53 0.71 -12.03
N ASP A 92 3.83 1.70 -12.88
CA ASP A 92 2.93 2.17 -13.94
C ASP A 92 2.83 1.12 -15.06
N TYR A 93 1.60 0.76 -15.40
CA TYR A 93 1.24 -0.12 -16.51
C TYR A 93 0.13 0.50 -17.35
N THR A 94 0.07 1.83 -17.42
CA THR A 94 -0.93 2.54 -18.20
C THR A 94 -0.93 2.03 -19.65
N GLU A 95 -2.11 1.58 -20.12
CA GLU A 95 -2.33 0.98 -21.43
C GLU A 95 -1.63 -0.38 -21.68
N ASP A 96 -1.08 -1.04 -20.64
CA ASP A 96 -0.45 -2.37 -20.75
C ASP A 96 -0.91 -3.35 -19.65
N PHE A 97 -2.23 -3.57 -19.58
CA PHE A 97 -2.83 -4.47 -18.59
C PHE A 97 -2.33 -5.93 -18.70
N ASP A 98 -2.01 -6.39 -19.92
CA ASP A 98 -1.46 -7.74 -20.11
C ASP A 98 -0.02 -7.85 -19.57
N GLY A 99 0.81 -6.83 -19.75
CA GLY A 99 2.14 -6.75 -19.15
C GLY A 99 2.06 -6.72 -17.62
N CYS A 100 1.12 -5.95 -17.07
CA CYS A 100 0.85 -5.95 -15.62
C CYS A 100 0.55 -7.37 -15.10
N LYS A 101 -0.39 -8.08 -15.73
CA LYS A 101 -0.76 -9.45 -15.33
C LYS A 101 0.42 -10.42 -15.42
N GLN A 102 1.27 -10.26 -16.44
CA GLN A 102 2.46 -11.10 -16.56
C GLN A 102 3.41 -10.88 -15.38
N GLU A 103 3.77 -9.63 -15.05
CA GLU A 103 4.65 -9.34 -13.92
C GLU A 103 4.01 -9.73 -12.59
N ARG A 104 2.70 -9.46 -12.42
CA ARG A 104 1.95 -9.94 -11.24
C ARG A 104 2.13 -11.44 -11.04
N ASN A 105 1.97 -12.24 -12.09
CA ASN A 105 2.08 -13.69 -12.00
C ASN A 105 3.50 -14.14 -11.62
N GLU A 106 4.54 -13.47 -12.13
CA GLU A 106 5.93 -13.75 -11.75
C GLU A 106 6.17 -13.46 -10.26
N ILE A 107 5.64 -12.33 -9.75
CA ILE A 107 5.71 -11.99 -8.31
C ILE A 107 4.94 -13.02 -7.48
N VAL A 108 3.73 -13.39 -7.89
CA VAL A 108 2.89 -14.40 -7.21
C VAL A 108 3.60 -15.76 -7.12
N GLU A 109 4.33 -16.18 -8.16
CA GLU A 109 5.14 -17.41 -8.10
C GLU A 109 6.27 -17.32 -7.07
N VAL A 110 6.94 -16.17 -6.96
CA VAL A 110 7.97 -15.94 -5.94
C VAL A 110 7.37 -15.99 -4.55
N LEU A 111 6.27 -15.25 -4.31
CA LEU A 111 5.58 -15.22 -3.03
C LEU A 111 5.04 -16.59 -2.60
N SER A 112 4.50 -17.37 -3.55
CA SER A 112 4.03 -18.73 -3.28
C SER A 112 5.14 -19.67 -2.78
N ARG A 113 6.38 -19.43 -3.23
CA ARG A 113 7.55 -20.18 -2.72
C ARG A 113 8.03 -19.67 -1.35
N MET A 114 7.93 -18.37 -1.12
CA MET A 114 8.33 -17.74 0.16
C MET A 114 7.34 -18.04 1.28
N PHE A 115 6.04 -18.09 0.96
CA PHE A 115 4.94 -18.29 1.91
C PHE A 115 4.10 -19.53 1.56
N PRO A 116 4.68 -20.75 1.64
CA PRO A 116 4.02 -21.97 1.17
C PRO A 116 2.79 -22.36 2.00
N ASN A 117 2.63 -21.80 3.18
CA ASN A 117 1.49 -22.06 4.08
C ASN A 117 0.43 -20.97 4.01
N ALA A 118 0.69 -19.84 3.33
CA ALA A 118 -0.30 -18.78 3.20
C ALA A 118 -1.53 -19.25 2.41
N GLN A 119 -2.70 -18.84 2.85
CA GLN A 119 -3.93 -19.06 2.08
C GLN A 119 -3.94 -18.10 0.90
N LYS A 120 -3.82 -18.65 -0.31
CA LYS A 120 -3.87 -17.84 -1.54
C LYS A 120 -5.29 -17.79 -2.09
N THR A 121 -5.77 -16.58 -2.40
CA THR A 121 -7.05 -16.32 -3.08
C THR A 121 -6.82 -15.41 -4.29
N GLU A 122 -7.64 -15.57 -5.31
CA GLU A 122 -7.61 -14.75 -6.53
C GLU A 122 -9.00 -14.18 -6.76
N ASP A 123 -9.08 -12.89 -7.07
CA ASP A 123 -10.35 -12.23 -7.32
C ASP A 123 -10.21 -11.18 -8.43
N ILE A 124 -11.27 -11.01 -9.22
CA ILE A 124 -11.39 -9.95 -10.22
C ILE A 124 -12.70 -9.23 -9.95
N PHE A 125 -12.63 -7.95 -9.67
CA PHE A 125 -13.80 -7.16 -9.33
C PHE A 125 -13.75 -5.76 -9.90
N GLN A 126 -14.92 -5.13 -9.98
CA GLN A 126 -15.04 -3.74 -10.40
C GLN A 126 -14.59 -2.81 -9.26
N TYR A 127 -13.83 -1.79 -9.62
CA TYR A 127 -13.44 -0.77 -8.65
C TYR A 127 -14.65 0.08 -8.23
N GLY A 128 -15.05 -0.03 -6.98
CA GLY A 128 -16.27 0.61 -6.46
C GLY A 128 -16.25 2.15 -6.45
N GLY A 129 -15.10 2.77 -6.61
CA GLY A 129 -14.96 4.24 -6.70
C GLY A 129 -15.25 4.80 -8.09
N ASP A 130 -15.30 3.94 -9.11
CA ASP A 130 -15.62 4.34 -10.48
C ASP A 130 -17.12 4.16 -10.76
N PRO A 131 -17.89 5.26 -10.96
CA PRO A 131 -19.32 5.18 -11.24
C PRO A 131 -19.67 4.50 -12.58
N SER A 132 -18.73 4.39 -13.54
CA SER A 132 -18.95 3.71 -14.80
C SER A 132 -19.04 2.20 -14.63
N GLY A 133 -18.35 1.64 -13.61
CA GLY A 133 -18.20 0.22 -13.39
C GLY A 133 -17.28 -0.47 -14.40
N GLU A 134 -16.51 0.29 -15.18
CA GLU A 134 -15.60 -0.25 -16.20
C GLU A 134 -14.18 -0.45 -15.67
N SER A 135 -13.81 0.22 -14.57
CA SER A 135 -12.51 0.02 -13.91
C SER A 135 -12.46 -1.34 -13.22
N ILE A 136 -11.36 -2.08 -13.43
CA ILE A 136 -11.19 -3.46 -12.96
C ILE A 136 -9.96 -3.56 -12.06
N ILE A 137 -10.08 -4.36 -11.00
CA ILE A 137 -8.95 -4.79 -10.18
C ILE A 137 -8.86 -6.31 -10.29
N ASP A 138 -7.69 -6.80 -10.72
CA ASP A 138 -7.36 -8.23 -10.81
C ASP A 138 -6.27 -8.51 -9.76
N ALA A 139 -6.65 -9.13 -8.64
CA ALA A 139 -5.85 -9.25 -7.44
C ALA A 139 -5.59 -10.69 -7.01
N VAL A 140 -4.42 -10.90 -6.41
CA VAL A 140 -4.04 -12.13 -5.70
C VAL A 140 -3.67 -11.75 -4.27
N TYR A 141 -4.30 -12.41 -3.31
CA TYR A 141 -4.09 -12.21 -1.88
C TYR A 141 -3.41 -13.42 -1.27
N PHE A 142 -2.50 -13.18 -0.33
CA PHE A 142 -1.88 -14.19 0.53
C PHE A 142 -2.22 -13.84 1.98
N GLU A 143 -3.16 -14.57 2.59
CA GLU A 143 -3.42 -14.46 4.01
C GLU A 143 -2.36 -15.27 4.77
N LEU A 144 -1.65 -14.60 5.67
CA LEU A 144 -0.55 -15.17 6.43
C LEU A 144 -1.03 -15.73 7.76
N ASP A 145 -0.35 -16.75 8.29
CA ASP A 145 -0.63 -17.32 9.61
C ASP A 145 -0.55 -16.28 10.74
N SER A 146 0.18 -15.17 10.53
CA SER A 146 0.28 -14.04 11.45
C SER A 146 -0.93 -13.10 11.43
N GLY A 147 -1.92 -13.34 10.55
CA GLY A 147 -3.08 -12.47 10.35
C GLY A 147 -2.81 -11.28 9.41
N GLY A 148 -1.58 -11.09 8.95
CA GLY A 148 -1.25 -10.11 7.91
C GLY A 148 -1.61 -10.62 6.51
N GLU A 149 -1.55 -9.71 5.53
CA GLU A 149 -1.90 -9.98 4.13
C GLU A 149 -0.85 -9.43 3.18
N ILE A 150 -0.62 -10.13 2.08
CA ILE A 150 0.11 -9.60 0.92
C ILE A 150 -0.87 -9.57 -0.25
N GLU A 151 -1.00 -8.40 -0.89
CA GLU A 151 -1.77 -8.19 -2.10
C GLU A 151 -0.82 -7.98 -3.28
N VAL A 152 -1.09 -8.64 -4.41
CA VAL A 152 -0.48 -8.29 -5.71
C VAL A 152 -1.62 -8.09 -6.69
N SER A 153 -1.81 -6.86 -7.14
CA SER A 153 -2.95 -6.52 -8.00
C SER A 153 -2.55 -5.69 -9.21
N CYS A 154 -3.31 -5.89 -10.29
CA CYS A 154 -3.32 -5.02 -11.46
C CYS A 154 -4.62 -4.20 -11.45
N ASN A 155 -4.47 -2.88 -11.42
CA ASN A 155 -5.59 -1.95 -11.49
C ASN A 155 -5.64 -1.34 -12.89
N ASP A 156 -6.76 -1.57 -13.58
CA ASP A 156 -7.07 -1.03 -14.91
C ASP A 156 -8.26 -0.07 -14.76
N TYR A 157 -7.98 1.22 -14.79
CA TYR A 157 -9.00 2.25 -14.58
C TYR A 157 -9.59 2.70 -15.92
N GLU A 158 -10.92 2.92 -15.97
CA GLU A 158 -11.56 3.55 -17.12
C GLU A 158 -10.85 4.88 -17.45
N GLU A 159 -10.58 5.11 -18.75
CA GLU A 159 -9.71 6.20 -19.23
C GLU A 159 -10.14 7.57 -18.73
N THR A 160 -11.44 7.89 -18.83
CA THR A 160 -11.97 9.20 -18.40
C THR A 160 -11.85 9.37 -16.89
N TYR A 161 -12.12 8.29 -16.14
CA TYR A 161 -12.00 8.28 -14.69
C TYR A 161 -10.53 8.47 -14.27
N ARG A 162 -9.62 7.72 -14.88
CA ARG A 162 -8.17 7.79 -14.66
C ARG A 162 -7.61 9.18 -14.93
N ILE A 163 -7.92 9.76 -16.09
CA ILE A 163 -7.46 11.11 -16.47
C ILE A 163 -7.98 12.18 -15.52
N LYS A 164 -9.26 12.10 -15.14
CA LYS A 164 -9.88 13.06 -14.21
C LYS A 164 -9.21 13.03 -12.83
N ARG A 165 -8.74 11.86 -12.39
CA ARG A 165 -8.08 11.67 -11.09
C ARG A 165 -6.57 11.89 -11.15
N ASN A 166 -6.00 12.04 -12.35
CA ASN A 166 -4.56 12.03 -12.58
C ASN A 166 -3.90 10.76 -12.01
N TRP A 167 -4.56 9.62 -12.26
CA TRP A 167 -4.08 8.29 -11.87
C TRP A 167 -3.44 7.57 -13.04
N SER A 168 -2.66 6.53 -12.75
CA SER A 168 -2.13 5.54 -13.71
C SER A 168 -2.78 4.19 -13.46
N ASP A 169 -2.82 3.35 -14.50
CA ASP A 169 -3.03 1.92 -14.31
C ASP A 169 -1.77 1.34 -13.71
N VAL A 170 -1.89 0.52 -12.68
CA VAL A 170 -0.75 0.15 -11.86
C VAL A 170 -0.72 -1.32 -11.48
N LEU A 171 0.49 -1.86 -11.39
CA LEU A 171 0.77 -3.02 -10.57
C LEU A 171 1.02 -2.55 -9.14
N ASN A 172 0.27 -3.09 -8.20
CA ASN A 172 0.49 -2.90 -6.77
C ASN A 172 1.07 -4.18 -6.15
N VAL A 173 2.03 -3.98 -5.25
CA VAL A 173 2.48 -5.01 -4.30
C VAL A 173 2.35 -4.41 -2.92
N ALA A 174 1.39 -4.88 -2.13
CA ALA A 174 1.13 -4.38 -0.79
C ALA A 174 1.40 -5.45 0.26
N ILE A 175 1.87 -5.02 1.42
CA ILE A 175 2.11 -5.86 2.59
C ILE A 175 1.47 -5.16 3.77
N ASP A 176 0.49 -5.82 4.38
CA ASP A 176 -0.29 -5.29 5.47
C ASP A 176 -0.14 -6.14 6.74
N THR A 177 0.06 -5.50 7.89
CA THR A 177 0.01 -6.19 9.18
C THR A 177 -1.43 -6.56 9.54
N GLU A 178 -1.60 -7.54 10.45
CA GLU A 178 -2.92 -7.89 11.01
C GLU A 178 -3.68 -6.65 11.54
N GLU A 179 -2.96 -5.73 12.19
CA GLU A 179 -3.60 -4.52 12.75
C GLU A 179 -4.17 -3.59 11.67
N ILE A 180 -3.54 -3.50 10.49
CA ILE A 180 -4.04 -2.72 9.35
C ILE A 180 -5.18 -3.45 8.66
N VAL A 181 -5.02 -4.75 8.38
CA VAL A 181 -6.09 -5.57 7.78
C VAL A 181 -7.37 -5.49 8.62
N SER A 182 -7.25 -5.63 9.94
CA SER A 182 -8.38 -5.51 10.85
C SER A 182 -8.99 -4.11 10.85
N TRP A 183 -8.16 -3.08 10.87
CA TRP A 183 -8.61 -1.70 10.88
C TRP A 183 -9.35 -1.31 9.59
N LEU A 184 -8.85 -1.72 8.42
CA LEU A 184 -9.51 -1.42 7.12
C LEU A 184 -10.83 -2.18 6.94
N ARG A 185 -10.99 -3.36 7.57
CA ARG A 185 -12.27 -4.11 7.54
C ARG A 185 -13.39 -3.45 8.35
N ASP A 186 -13.06 -2.55 9.27
CA ASP A 186 -14.03 -1.84 10.12
C ASP A 186 -14.64 -0.60 9.42
N TRP A 187 -14.17 -0.24 8.21
CA TRP A 187 -14.63 0.89 7.40
C TRP A 187 -15.36 0.46 6.12
#